data_bcc4332d451add0a2ef326f7126c408b
#
_entry.id   bcc4332d451add0a2ef326f7126c408b
#
_cell.length_a   1.000
_cell.length_b   1.000
_cell.length_c   1.000
_cell.angle_alpha   90.00
_cell.angle_beta   90.00
_cell.angle_gamma   90.00
#
_symmetry.space_group_name_H-M   'P 1'
#
loop_
_entity.id
_entity.type
_entity.pdbx_description
1 polymer ?
#
loop_
_entity_poly.entity_id
_entity_poly.type
_entity_poly.pdbx_seq_one_letter_code
_entity_poly.pdbx_strand_id
1 'polypeptide(L)' 'METPGPLSICLTNMVIVFGVLIFLACVIHLIHIVDPTKGKKK' A
#
# COMPACT_ATOMS: atom_id res chain seq x y z
N MET A 1 22.01 -10.49 -10.98
CA MET A 1 21.74 -9.34 -11.17
C MET A 1 22.81 -8.45 -11.16
N GLU A 2 23.15 -7.93 -12.10
CA GLU A 2 24.14 -7.10 -12.13
C GLU A 2 23.81 -5.76 -11.87
N THR A 3 24.21 -4.88 -12.54
CA THR A 3 24.00 -3.56 -12.28
C THR A 3 22.61 -3.22 -12.47
N PRO A 4 21.99 -2.61 -11.58
CA PRO A 4 20.64 -2.22 -11.69
C PRO A 4 20.62 -0.99 -12.53
N GLY A 5 20.03 -0.98 -13.59
CA GLY A 5 19.91 0.19 -14.39
C GLY A 5 18.86 1.10 -13.85
N PRO A 6 18.57 2.16 -14.55
CA PRO A 6 17.55 3.10 -14.14
C PRO A 6 16.18 2.45 -14.09
N LEU A 7 15.98 1.48 -14.95
CA LEU A 7 14.72 0.79 -14.97
C LEU A 7 14.55 -0.01 -13.68
N SER A 8 15.63 -0.62 -13.23
CA SER A 8 15.59 -1.42 -12.03
C SER A 8 15.24 -0.56 -10.84
N ILE A 9 15.80 0.62 -10.77
CA ILE A 9 15.54 1.54 -9.68
C ILE A 9 14.07 1.96 -9.70
N CYS A 10 13.55 2.23 -10.89
CA CYS A 10 12.17 2.62 -11.01
C CYS A 10 11.26 1.50 -10.55
N LEU A 11 11.56 0.29 -10.95
CA LEU A 11 10.73 -0.84 -10.56
C LEU A 11 10.74 -1.03 -9.06
N THR A 12 11.89 -0.89 -8.45
CA THR A 12 12.01 -1.04 -7.01
C THR A 12 11.17 0.01 -6.31
N ASN A 13 11.24 1.26 -6.76
CA ASN A 13 10.47 2.31 -6.15
C ASN A 13 8.98 2.06 -6.31
N MET A 14 8.59 1.57 -7.48
CA MET A 14 7.18 1.28 -7.72
C MET A 14 6.69 0.20 -6.77
N VAL A 15 7.48 -0.83 -6.58
CA VAL A 15 7.11 -1.92 -5.70
C VAL A 15 6.92 -1.41 -4.29
N ILE A 16 7.83 -0.55 -3.84
CA ILE A 16 7.75 -0.01 -2.49
C ILE A 16 6.48 0.82 -2.33
N VAL A 17 6.21 1.69 -3.29
CA VAL A 17 5.04 2.56 -3.23
C VAL A 17 3.77 1.72 -3.21
N PHE A 18 3.67 0.77 -4.14
CA PHE A 18 2.48 -0.06 -4.20
C PHE A 18 2.35 -0.90 -2.94
N GLY A 19 3.46 -1.38 -2.42
CA GLY A 19 3.44 -2.17 -1.20
C GLY A 19 2.85 -1.38 -0.05
N VAL A 20 3.28 -0.13 0.09
CA VAL A 20 2.79 0.71 1.17
C VAL A 20 1.31 0.99 0.98
N LEU A 21 0.91 1.27 -0.26
CA LEU A 21 -0.50 1.57 -0.53
C LEU A 21 -1.38 0.35 -0.21
N ILE A 22 -0.95 -0.81 -0.61
CA ILE A 22 -1.70 -2.03 -0.35
C ILE A 22 -1.77 -2.28 1.14
N PHE A 23 -0.66 -2.08 1.83
CA PHE A 23 -0.61 -2.31 3.26
C PHE A 23 -1.60 -1.39 3.96
N LEU A 24 -1.60 -0.12 3.62
CA LEU A 24 -2.50 0.84 4.24
C LEU A 24 -3.95 0.47 3.93
N ALA A 25 -4.20 0.07 2.69
CA ALA A 25 -5.55 -0.30 2.31
C ALA A 25 -6.03 -1.50 3.13
N CYS A 26 -5.16 -2.46 3.33
CA CYS A 26 -5.51 -3.62 4.12
C CYS A 26 -5.81 -3.25 5.56
N VAL A 27 -4.99 -2.38 6.13
CA VAL A 27 -5.17 -1.95 7.52
C VAL A 27 -6.53 -1.27 7.66
N ILE A 28 -6.83 -0.36 6.74
CA ILE A 28 -8.09 0.37 6.79
C ILE A 28 -9.25 -0.63 6.67
N HIS A 29 -9.12 -1.57 5.79
CA HIS A 29 -10.17 -2.56 5.59
C HIS A 29 -10.37 -3.37 6.86
N LEU A 30 -9.28 -3.77 7.49
CA LEU A 30 -9.37 -4.53 8.71
C LEU A 30 -10.08 -3.76 9.80
N ILE A 31 -9.72 -2.51 9.97
CA ILE A 31 -10.34 -1.66 10.98
C ILE A 31 -11.83 -1.57 10.70
N HIS A 32 -12.21 -1.48 9.43
CA HIS A 32 -13.61 -1.35 9.08
C HIS A 32 -14.39 -2.61 9.47
N ILE A 33 -13.75 -3.74 9.39
CA ILE A 33 -14.41 -4.99 9.73
C ILE A 33 -14.47 -5.15 11.24
N VAL A 34 -13.38 -4.91 11.89
CA VAL A 34 -13.32 -5.11 13.34
C VAL A 34 -14.05 -3.99 14.06
N ASP A 35 -13.89 -2.77 13.60
CA ASP A 35 -14.49 -1.65 14.29
C ASP A 35 -15.23 -0.79 13.26
N PRO A 36 -16.37 -1.22 12.79
CA PRO A 36 -17.12 -0.47 11.80
C PRO A 36 -17.73 0.79 12.40
N THR A 37 -17.22 1.92 12.02
CA THR A 37 -17.75 3.14 12.52
C THR A 37 -18.87 3.55 11.65
N LYS A 38 -20.02 3.10 11.91
CA LYS A 38 -21.08 3.54 11.11
C LYS A 38 -21.56 4.81 11.65
N GLY A 39 -22.06 5.50 11.11
CA GLY A 39 -22.50 6.76 11.54
C GLY A 39 -21.66 7.83 11.11
N LYS A 40 -20.89 7.80 10.74
CA LYS A 40 -20.13 8.81 10.39
C LYS A 40 -20.32 9.30 9.22
N LYS A 41 -20.63 9.70 8.76
CA LYS A 41 -20.86 10.01 7.67
C LYS A 41 -20.53 10.96 7.22
N LYS A 42 -20.42 11.20 6.93
CA LYS A 42 -20.22 12.08 6.49
C LYS A 42 -20.42 12.32 6.04
#